data_1879efd3641dbd09b70af2e67b4ad076
#
_entry.id   1879efd3641dbd09b70af2e67b4ad076
#
_cell.length_a   1.000
_cell.length_b   1.000
_cell.length_c   1.000
_cell.angle_alpha   90.00
_cell.angle_beta   90.00
_cell.angle_gamma   90.00
#
_symmetry.space_group_name_H-M   'P 1'
#
loop_
_entity.id
_entity.type
_entity.pdbx_description
1 polymer ?
#
loop_
_entity_poly.entity_id
_entity_poly.type
_entity_poly.pdbx_seq_one_letter_code
_entity_poly.pdbx_strand_id
1 'polypeptide(L)' 'MELKDLALLSNGSLCGGSLEVSDFSIDTRSIKKGEVYIAIEGQNFDGHDFIEDAEKKGAKAIIVSKEISSILPSIVVTNA' A
#
# COMPACT_ATOMS: atom_id res chain seq x y z
N MET A 1 0.60 11.78 -9.19
CA MET A 1 0.46 12.10 -7.75
C MET A 1 1.64 11.53 -7.00
N GLU A 2 2.23 12.31 -6.13
CA GLU A 2 3.31 11.81 -5.30
C GLU A 2 2.78 11.09 -4.07
N LEU A 3 3.52 10.10 -3.60
CA LEU A 3 3.13 9.29 -2.45
C LEU A 3 2.94 10.15 -1.20
N LYS A 4 3.79 11.16 -1.00
CA LYS A 4 3.66 12.08 0.13
C LYS A 4 2.34 12.85 0.12
N ASP A 5 1.86 13.21 -1.07
CA ASP A 5 0.58 13.91 -1.21
C ASP A 5 -0.57 12.97 -0.90
N LEU A 6 -0.46 11.71 -1.30
CA LEU A 6 -1.44 10.69 -0.96
C LEU A 6 -1.52 10.48 0.55
N ALA A 7 -0.37 10.48 1.23
CA ALA A 7 -0.32 10.37 2.68
C ALA A 7 -1.07 11.53 3.35
N LEU A 8 -0.88 12.75 2.85
CA LEU A 8 -1.60 13.92 3.37
C LEU A 8 -3.11 13.80 3.15
N LEU A 9 -3.51 13.39 1.95
CA LEU A 9 -4.94 13.26 1.61
C LEU A 9 -5.61 12.17 2.43
N SER A 10 -4.91 11.09 2.73
CA SER A 10 -5.45 9.96 3.50
C SER A 10 -5.31 10.17 5.01
N ASN A 11 -4.69 11.24 5.43
CA ASN A 11 -4.37 11.51 6.83
C ASN A 11 -3.49 10.40 7.44
N GLY A 12 -2.64 9.84 6.61
CA GLY A 12 -1.73 8.76 7.00
C GLY A 12 -0.32 9.26 7.24
N SER A 13 0.52 8.33 7.67
CA SER A 13 1.95 8.57 7.90
C SER A 13 2.77 7.83 6.87
N LEU A 14 3.60 8.57 6.14
CA LEU A 14 4.49 7.98 5.13
C LEU A 14 5.74 7.41 5.79
N CYS A 15 6.00 6.14 5.52
CA CYS A 15 7.23 5.46 5.92
C CYS A 15 8.02 5.14 4.66
N GLY A 16 9.24 5.65 4.56
CA GLY A 16 10.08 5.47 3.38
C GLY A 16 10.07 6.71 2.51
N GLY A 17 10.64 6.61 1.32
CA GLY A 17 10.75 7.71 0.39
C GLY A 17 9.48 7.97 -0.40
N SER A 18 9.25 9.22 -0.76
CA SER A 18 8.15 9.55 -1.67
C SER A 18 8.52 9.21 -3.09
N LEU A 19 7.52 8.82 -3.89
CA LEU A 19 7.69 8.54 -5.31
C LEU A 19 6.38 8.80 -6.05
N GLU A 20 6.46 8.85 -7.37
CA GLU A 20 5.29 9.09 -8.21
C GLU A 20 4.45 7.83 -8.29
N VAL A 21 3.15 7.95 -8.05
CA VAL A 21 2.19 6.84 -8.14
C VAL A 21 0.98 7.29 -8.95
N SER A 22 0.35 6.36 -9.66
CA SER A 22 -0.80 6.68 -10.49
C SER A 22 -1.93 5.67 -10.37
N ASP A 23 -1.62 4.42 -10.12
CA ASP A 23 -2.63 3.36 -10.11
C ASP A 23 -2.62 2.62 -8.78
N PHE A 24 -3.79 2.13 -8.40
CA PHE A 24 -4.02 1.47 -7.11
C PHE A 24 -4.73 0.15 -7.34
N SER A 25 -4.49 -0.81 -6.45
CA SER A 25 -5.19 -2.09 -6.47
C SER A 25 -5.41 -2.59 -5.05
N ILE A 26 -6.55 -3.21 -4.82
CA ILE A 26 -6.87 -3.86 -3.55
C ILE A 26 -6.71 -5.38 -3.63
N ASP A 27 -6.31 -5.90 -4.79
CA ASP A 27 -6.25 -7.34 -5.04
C ASP A 27 -4.90 -7.70 -5.66
N THR A 28 -4.13 -8.55 -4.96
CA THR A 28 -2.82 -8.97 -5.44
C THR A 28 -2.91 -9.86 -6.69
N ARG A 29 -4.09 -10.42 -6.98
CA ARG A 29 -4.26 -11.24 -8.18
C ARG A 29 -4.29 -10.41 -9.44
N SER A 30 -4.73 -9.16 -9.35
CA SER A 30 -4.84 -8.27 -10.50
C SER A 30 -3.84 -7.12 -10.48
N ILE A 31 -3.03 -7.01 -9.44
CA ILE A 31 -2.06 -5.93 -9.33
C ILE A 31 -1.01 -6.02 -10.43
N LYS A 32 -0.64 -4.87 -10.96
CA LYS A 32 0.38 -4.77 -12.00
C LYS A 32 1.61 -4.06 -11.45
N LYS A 33 2.73 -4.28 -12.12
CA LYS A 33 3.98 -3.62 -11.76
C LYS A 33 3.81 -2.10 -11.74
N GLY A 34 4.24 -1.48 -10.65
CA GLY A 34 4.16 -0.03 -10.49
C GLY A 34 2.90 0.46 -9.81
N GLU A 35 1.96 -0.41 -9.49
CA GLU A 35 0.75 -0.02 -8.78
C GLU A 35 0.97 0.07 -7.27
N VAL A 36 0.10 0.80 -6.59
CA VAL A 36 0.08 0.86 -5.13
C VAL A 36 -0.92 -0.17 -4.62
N TYR A 37 -0.47 -1.04 -3.74
CA TYR A 37 -1.36 -2.03 -3.13
C TYR A 37 -1.99 -1.44 -1.86
N ILE A 38 -3.31 -1.52 -1.77
CA ILE A 38 -4.06 -1.09 -0.59
C ILE A 38 -4.47 -2.34 0.19
N ALA A 39 -3.90 -2.51 1.38
CA ALA A 39 -4.20 -3.63 2.24
C ALA A 39 -5.47 -3.37 3.03
N ILE A 40 -6.54 -4.07 2.69
CA ILE A 40 -7.84 -3.92 3.33
C ILE A 40 -8.06 -5.07 4.31
N GLU A 41 -8.46 -4.73 5.53
CA GLU A 41 -8.79 -5.70 6.55
C GLU A 41 -10.29 -5.99 6.51
N GLY A 42 -10.65 -7.24 6.24
CA GLY A 42 -12.04 -7.68 6.19
C GLY A 42 -12.36 -8.71 7.27
N GLN A 43 -13.63 -9.17 7.30
CA GLN A 43 -14.06 -10.15 8.30
C GLN A 43 -13.41 -11.51 8.11
N ASN A 44 -13.23 -11.92 6.87
CA ASN A 44 -12.75 -13.26 6.54
C ASN A 44 -11.35 -13.27 5.97
N PHE A 45 -10.75 -12.09 5.79
CA PHE A 45 -9.40 -12.02 5.29
C PHE A 45 -8.77 -10.67 5.66
N ASP A 46 -7.45 -10.65 5.72
CA ASP A 46 -6.69 -9.46 6.01
C ASP A 46 -5.74 -9.22 4.83
N GLY A 47 -5.93 -8.10 4.13
CA GLY A 47 -5.07 -7.75 3.00
C GLY A 47 -3.61 -7.61 3.37
N HIS A 48 -3.30 -7.39 4.65
CA HIS A 48 -1.92 -7.32 5.11
C HIS A 48 -1.17 -8.64 4.96
N ASP A 49 -1.90 -9.77 4.90
CA ASP A 49 -1.28 -11.07 4.68
C ASP A 49 -0.76 -11.24 3.25
N PHE A 50 -1.17 -10.36 2.33
CA PHE A 50 -0.81 -10.44 0.92
C PHE A 50 0.25 -9.42 0.50
N ILE A 51 0.87 -8.74 1.46
CA ILE A 51 1.86 -7.71 1.14
C ILE A 51 3.07 -8.31 0.42
N GLU A 52 3.54 -9.48 0.85
CA GLU A 52 4.63 -10.17 0.15
C GLU A 52 4.27 -10.47 -1.30
N ASP A 53 3.03 -10.88 -1.55
CA ASP A 53 2.58 -11.15 -2.92
C ASP A 53 2.59 -9.87 -3.75
N ALA A 54 2.16 -8.75 -3.17
CA ALA A 54 2.20 -7.46 -3.84
C ALA A 54 3.64 -7.07 -4.18
N GLU A 55 4.57 -7.28 -3.25
CA GLU A 55 5.99 -7.01 -3.50
C GLU A 55 6.52 -7.84 -4.66
N LYS A 56 6.20 -9.13 -4.69
CA LYS A 56 6.63 -10.04 -5.76
C LYS A 56 6.06 -9.65 -7.11
N LYS A 57 4.87 -9.09 -7.14
CA LYS A 57 4.23 -8.66 -8.39
C LYS A 57 4.65 -7.28 -8.85
N GLY A 58 5.50 -6.62 -8.07
CA GLY A 58 6.09 -5.35 -8.48
C GLY A 58 5.32 -4.12 -8.02
N ALA A 59 4.55 -4.25 -6.95
CA ALA A 59 3.91 -3.09 -6.34
C ALA A 59 4.97 -2.04 -5.99
N LYS A 60 4.63 -0.79 -6.18
CA LYS A 60 5.55 0.33 -5.99
C LYS A 60 5.53 0.85 -4.56
N ALA A 61 4.39 0.75 -3.91
CA ALA A 61 4.17 1.18 -2.54
C ALA A 61 2.96 0.46 -1.98
N ILE A 62 2.74 0.58 -0.69
CA ILE A 62 1.59 -0.03 -0.02
C ILE A 62 0.91 0.96 0.91
N ILE A 63 -0.39 0.80 1.10
CA ILE A 63 -1.17 1.53 2.08
C ILE A 63 -1.70 0.49 3.07
N VAL A 64 -1.41 0.71 4.35
CA VAL A 64 -1.73 -0.26 5.41
C VAL A 64 -2.42 0.43 6.58
N SER A 65 -3.14 -0.34 7.39
CA SER A 65 -3.81 0.19 8.59
C SER A 65 -3.04 -0.10 9.86
N LYS A 66 -1.90 -0.75 9.75
CA LYS A 66 -1.01 -1.04 10.89
C LYS A 66 0.44 -1.01 10.43
N GLU A 67 1.36 -0.76 11.34
CA GLU A 67 2.78 -0.77 11.01
C GLU A 67 3.22 -2.19 10.69
N ILE A 68 3.93 -2.32 9.58
CA ILE A 68 4.50 -3.58 9.15
C ILE A 68 5.91 -3.36 8.62
N SER A 69 6.70 -4.42 8.59
CA SER A 69 8.00 -4.42 7.94
C SER A 69 7.83 -4.72 6.47
N SER A 70 8.28 -3.82 5.60
CA SER A 70 8.26 -4.03 4.16
C SER A 70 9.43 -3.32 3.51
N ILE A 71 9.89 -3.86 2.38
CA ILE A 71 10.91 -3.21 1.57
C ILE A 71 10.34 -2.03 0.78
N LEU A 72 9.03 -1.92 0.69
CA LEU A 72 8.34 -0.87 -0.05
C LEU A 72 8.03 0.34 0.83
N PRO A 73 8.01 1.56 0.25
CA PRO A 73 7.44 2.70 0.96
C PRO A 73 6.00 2.39 1.33
N SER A 74 5.59 2.81 2.52
CA SER A 74 4.25 2.52 3.00
C SER A 74 3.59 3.76 3.59
N ILE A 75 2.27 3.82 3.49
CA ILE A 75 1.45 4.82 4.17
C ILE A 75 0.63 4.08 5.22
N VAL A 76 0.81 4.46 6.48
CA VAL A 76 0.03 3.89 7.57
C VAL A 76 -1.16 4.81 7.83
N VAL A 77 -2.36 4.27 7.67
CA VAL A 77 -3.60 5.03 7.91
C VAL A 77 -4.34 4.42 9.09
N THR A 78 -5.19 5.23 9.71
CA THR A 78 -5.94 4.77 10.90
C THR A 78 -7.00 3.75 10.50
N ASN A 79 -7.48 3.85 9.28
CA ASN A 79 -8.62 3.07 8.79
C ASN A 79 -8.41 2.81 7.31
N ALA A 80 -8.15 1.59 6.95
CA ALA A 80 -7.95 1.23 5.55
C ALA A 80 -9.25 0.70 4.94
#